data_c7410164f9c24cf088c1023c7e90fe52
#
_entry.id   c7410164f9c24cf088c1023c7e90fe52
#
_cell.length_a   1.000
_cell.length_b   1.000
_cell.length_c   1.000
_cell.angle_alpha   90.00
_cell.angle_beta   90.00
_cell.angle_gamma   90.00
#
_symmetry.space_group_name_H-M   'P 1'
#
loop_
_entity.id
_entity.type
_entity.pdbx_description
1 polymer ?
#
loop_
_entity_poly.entity_id
_entity_poly.type
_entity_poly.pdbx_seq_one_letter_code
_entity_poly.pdbx_strand_id
1 'polypeptide(L)'
;MDRATGERTDKAIGSVFVMIGAEPNSGWLFGTVKLDKKGFILTGGEDGFESTPYATSVPGMFAVGDVRATSVKRVASAVGEGSVVISDVHRYLADHRNSFPVEPNSALAALRSAGAAAAVISQGQV
;
A
#
# COMPACT_ATOMS: atom_id res chain seq x y z
N MET A 1 37.88 15.38 -3.24
CA MET A 1 38.38 15.61 -4.61
C MET A 1 37.29 16.34 -5.37
N ASP A 2 37.59 17.54 -5.81
CA ASP A 2 36.68 18.30 -6.67
C ASP A 2 36.62 17.62 -8.05
N ARG A 3 35.42 17.31 -8.54
CA ARG A 3 35.27 16.62 -9.83
C ARG A 3 35.54 17.48 -11.04
N ALA A 4 35.48 18.82 -10.87
CA ALA A 4 35.73 19.76 -11.96
C ALA A 4 37.22 20.07 -12.11
N THR A 5 37.96 20.16 -11.00
CA THR A 5 39.39 20.57 -10.99
C THR A 5 40.34 19.40 -10.73
N GLY A 6 39.85 18.28 -10.20
CA GLY A 6 40.69 17.16 -9.76
C GLY A 6 41.46 17.42 -8.47
N GLU A 7 41.29 18.59 -7.86
CA GLU A 7 42.04 19.00 -6.68
C GLU A 7 41.53 18.28 -5.40
N ARG A 8 42.47 17.91 -4.54
CA ARG A 8 42.18 17.38 -3.20
C ARG A 8 42.38 18.47 -2.18
N THR A 9 41.35 18.78 -1.43
CA THR A 9 41.39 19.74 -0.34
C THR A 9 41.02 19.03 0.97
N ASP A 10 41.87 19.16 1.98
CA ASP A 10 41.59 18.69 3.33
C ASP A 10 40.78 19.76 4.08
N LYS A 11 39.62 19.36 4.63
CA LYS A 11 38.76 20.25 5.42
C LYS A 11 38.63 19.68 6.84
N ALA A 12 38.87 20.55 7.83
CA ALA A 12 38.61 20.21 9.23
C ALA A 12 37.08 20.25 9.48
N ILE A 13 36.43 19.09 9.49
CA ILE A 13 35.00 18.94 9.75
C ILE A 13 34.79 17.96 10.87
N GLY A 14 33.81 18.23 11.78
CA GLY A 14 33.51 17.38 12.93
C GLY A 14 32.61 16.21 12.60
N SER A 15 31.78 16.31 11.54
CA SER A 15 30.82 15.26 11.17
C SER A 15 30.53 15.25 9.68
N VAL A 16 30.27 14.07 9.15
CA VAL A 16 29.86 13.86 7.75
C VAL A 16 28.54 13.10 7.75
N PHE A 17 27.54 13.61 7.04
CA PHE A 17 26.28 12.94 6.80
C PHE A 17 26.26 12.40 5.37
N VAL A 18 26.06 11.09 5.23
CA VAL A 18 26.00 10.42 3.92
C VAL A 18 24.54 10.25 3.53
N MET A 19 24.09 10.98 2.50
CA MET A 19 22.71 10.94 1.99
C MET A 19 22.72 10.52 0.52
N ILE A 20 23.03 9.27 0.27
CA ILE A 20 23.20 8.71 -1.08
C ILE A 20 21.92 8.07 -1.63
N GLY A 21 20.79 8.21 -0.92
CA GLY A 21 19.51 7.59 -1.26
C GLY A 21 19.37 6.17 -0.69
N ALA A 22 18.31 5.49 -1.10
CA ALA A 22 18.01 4.12 -0.69
C ALA A 22 17.67 3.26 -1.90
N GLU A 23 17.97 1.98 -1.82
CA GLU A 23 17.49 0.97 -2.74
C GLU A 23 16.17 0.38 -2.19
N PRO A 24 15.14 0.17 -3.03
CA PRO A 24 13.89 -0.40 -2.57
C PRO A 24 14.07 -1.90 -2.29
N ASN A 25 13.52 -2.37 -1.17
CA ASN A 25 13.48 -3.80 -0.85
C ASN A 25 12.30 -4.47 -1.57
N SER A 26 12.33 -4.49 -2.89
CA SER A 26 11.25 -4.95 -3.79
C SER A 26 11.65 -6.13 -4.67
N GLY A 27 12.86 -6.69 -4.49
CA GLY A 27 13.36 -7.79 -5.31
C GLY A 27 12.45 -9.03 -5.31
N TRP A 28 11.74 -9.29 -4.22
CA TRP A 28 10.78 -10.39 -4.09
C TRP A 28 9.49 -10.19 -4.93
N LEU A 29 9.25 -8.98 -5.42
CA LEU A 29 8.11 -8.63 -6.29
C LEU A 29 8.44 -8.78 -7.78
N PHE A 30 9.68 -9.16 -8.11
CA PHE A 30 10.09 -9.36 -9.49
C PHE A 30 9.19 -10.39 -10.20
N GLY A 31 8.64 -10.01 -11.36
CA GLY A 31 7.69 -10.85 -12.09
C GLY A 31 6.24 -10.81 -11.59
N THR A 32 5.97 -10.16 -10.44
CA THR A 32 4.61 -9.96 -9.92
C THR A 32 4.05 -8.60 -10.31
N VAL A 33 4.79 -7.53 -10.00
CA VAL A 33 4.42 -6.16 -10.37
C VAL A 33 5.48 -5.54 -11.26
N LYS A 34 5.12 -4.53 -12.03
CA LYS A 34 6.08 -3.78 -12.85
C LYS A 34 6.98 -2.92 -11.96
N LEU A 35 8.28 -3.05 -12.16
CA LEU A 35 9.32 -2.29 -11.49
C LEU A 35 10.06 -1.40 -12.49
N ASP A 36 10.59 -0.27 -12.03
CA ASP A 36 11.51 0.53 -12.82
C ASP A 36 12.92 -0.10 -12.85
N LYS A 37 13.84 0.52 -13.59
CA LYS A 37 15.23 0.06 -13.72
C LYS A 37 16.01 0.04 -12.39
N LYS A 38 15.51 0.74 -11.37
CA LYS A 38 16.11 0.83 -10.03
C LYS A 38 15.41 -0.06 -9.02
N GLY A 39 14.37 -0.80 -9.43
CA GLY A 39 13.59 -1.69 -8.59
C GLY A 39 12.41 -1.03 -7.88
N PHE A 40 12.10 0.25 -8.11
CA PHE A 40 10.91 0.88 -7.53
C PHE A 40 9.65 0.44 -8.24
N ILE A 41 8.54 0.30 -7.49
CA ILE A 41 7.25 -0.12 -8.03
C ILE A 41 6.66 1.00 -8.89
N LEU A 42 6.31 0.67 -10.12
CA LEU A 42 5.57 1.57 -11.01
C LEU A 42 4.10 1.60 -10.59
N THR A 43 3.55 2.82 -10.44
CA THR A 43 2.15 3.05 -10.09
C THR A 43 1.57 4.17 -10.94
N GLY A 44 0.25 4.16 -11.13
CA GLY A 44 -0.45 5.18 -11.92
C GLY A 44 -0.38 4.94 -13.43
N GLY A 45 -1.21 5.62 -14.14
CA GLY A 45 -1.76 5.43 -15.45
C GLY A 45 -0.92 5.29 -16.71
N GLU A 46 0.40 5.25 -16.77
CA GLU A 46 1.07 5.05 -18.08
C GLU A 46 1.12 3.58 -18.54
N ASP A 47 0.96 2.64 -17.64
CA ASP A 47 1.02 1.19 -17.91
C ASP A 47 -0.25 0.41 -17.55
N GLY A 48 -1.39 1.10 -17.47
CA GLY A 48 -2.67 0.47 -17.73
C GLY A 48 -3.44 -0.10 -16.56
N PHE A 49 -3.34 0.42 -15.35
CA PHE A 49 -4.41 0.22 -14.39
C PHE A 49 -4.84 1.54 -13.77
N GLU A 50 -5.92 2.02 -14.35
CA GLU A 50 -6.94 2.97 -13.93
C GLU A 50 -6.65 3.92 -12.77
N SER A 51 -6.90 5.16 -13.08
CA SER A 51 -7.53 6.22 -12.27
C SER A 51 -6.95 6.56 -10.90
N THR A 52 -6.04 5.79 -10.31
CA THR A 52 -5.43 6.16 -9.03
C THR A 52 -3.90 6.19 -9.12
N PRO A 53 -3.26 7.18 -8.52
CA PRO A 53 -1.81 7.30 -8.55
C PRO A 53 -1.07 6.17 -7.80
N TYR A 54 -1.79 5.32 -7.07
CA TYR A 54 -1.23 4.28 -6.21
C TYR A 54 -1.45 2.86 -6.71
N ALA A 55 -2.29 2.66 -7.74
CA ALA A 55 -2.52 1.35 -8.33
C ALA A 55 -1.25 0.81 -9.01
N THR A 56 -0.94 -0.46 -8.78
CA THR A 56 0.16 -1.17 -9.44
C THR A 56 -0.32 -1.80 -10.74
N SER A 57 0.57 -2.51 -11.43
CA SER A 57 0.21 -3.31 -12.62
C SER A 57 -0.66 -4.53 -12.32
N VAL A 58 -0.95 -4.81 -11.06
CA VAL A 58 -1.82 -5.92 -10.63
C VAL A 58 -3.10 -5.36 -10.02
N PRO A 59 -4.29 -5.73 -10.53
CA PRO A 59 -5.56 -5.28 -9.99
C PRO A 59 -5.69 -5.57 -8.48
N GLY A 60 -6.17 -4.60 -7.71
CA GLY A 60 -6.34 -4.72 -6.26
C GLY A 60 -5.06 -4.62 -5.44
N MET A 61 -3.91 -4.42 -6.09
CA MET A 61 -2.64 -4.18 -5.41
C MET A 61 -2.23 -2.71 -5.55
N PHE A 62 -1.95 -2.08 -4.43
CA PHE A 62 -1.56 -0.66 -4.35
C PHE A 62 -0.18 -0.54 -3.71
N ALA A 63 0.58 0.46 -4.11
CA ALA A 63 1.87 0.78 -3.50
C ALA A 63 1.94 2.27 -3.14
N VAL A 64 2.50 2.57 -1.97
CA VAL A 64 2.64 3.93 -1.43
C VAL A 64 4.01 4.12 -0.78
N GLY A 65 4.40 5.37 -0.60
CA GLY A 65 5.63 5.73 0.08
C GLY A 65 6.89 5.46 -0.73
N ASP A 66 7.98 5.22 -0.03
CA ASP A 66 9.34 5.21 -0.60
C ASP A 66 9.59 4.09 -1.62
N VAL A 67 8.82 3.01 -1.58
CA VAL A 67 8.93 1.89 -2.53
C VAL A 67 8.42 2.24 -3.93
N ARG A 68 7.61 3.31 -4.06
CA ARG A 68 7.01 3.76 -5.32
C ARG A 68 8.00 4.60 -6.14
N ALA A 69 8.07 4.37 -7.46
CA ALA A 69 9.03 5.00 -8.37
C ALA A 69 9.00 6.54 -8.34
N THR A 70 7.82 7.14 -8.31
CA THR A 70 7.63 8.60 -8.41
C THR A 70 7.34 9.28 -7.08
N SER A 71 7.44 8.56 -5.95
CA SER A 71 7.14 9.13 -4.63
C SER A 71 8.22 10.12 -4.19
N VAL A 72 7.80 11.11 -3.41
CA VAL A 72 8.72 11.96 -2.66
C VAL A 72 9.23 11.16 -1.46
N LYS A 73 10.53 10.83 -1.44
CA LYS A 73 11.18 10.00 -0.41
C LYS A 73 11.26 10.75 0.94
N ARG A 74 10.13 10.89 1.61
CA ARG A 74 9.98 11.57 2.91
C ARG A 74 8.92 10.87 3.75
N VAL A 75 9.17 10.73 5.04
CA VAL A 75 8.24 10.10 6.00
C VAL A 75 6.84 10.74 5.94
N ALA A 76 6.76 12.07 5.96
CA ALA A 76 5.47 12.76 5.90
C ALA A 76 4.69 12.47 4.61
N SER A 77 5.39 12.38 3.47
CA SER A 77 4.76 12.00 2.19
C SER A 77 4.25 10.57 2.21
N ALA A 78 5.03 9.64 2.74
CA ALA A 78 4.64 8.24 2.85
C ALA A 78 3.41 8.04 3.73
N VAL A 79 3.34 8.74 4.87
CA VAL A 79 2.15 8.74 5.75
C VAL A 79 0.93 9.33 5.05
N GLY A 80 1.11 10.46 4.33
CA GLY A 80 0.04 11.09 3.56
C GLY A 80 -0.48 10.17 2.44
N GLU A 81 0.39 9.56 1.66
CA GLU A 81 0.01 8.59 0.63
C GLU A 81 -0.74 7.40 1.23
N GLY A 82 -0.27 6.86 2.36
CA GLY A 82 -0.95 5.78 3.09
C GLY A 82 -2.37 6.13 3.52
N SER A 83 -2.59 7.38 3.92
CA SER A 83 -3.91 7.89 4.28
C SER A 83 -4.85 7.99 3.07
N VAL A 84 -4.35 8.46 1.94
CA VAL A 84 -5.14 8.69 0.72
C VAL A 84 -5.50 7.38 0.02
N VAL A 85 -4.59 6.41 -0.05
CA VAL A 85 -4.81 5.12 -0.74
C VAL A 85 -5.99 4.32 -0.18
N ILE A 86 -6.36 4.53 1.07
CA ILE A 86 -7.53 3.86 1.69
C ILE A 86 -8.81 4.11 0.89
N SER A 87 -8.98 5.31 0.35
CA SER A 87 -10.13 5.64 -0.51
C SER A 87 -10.14 4.82 -1.80
N ASP A 88 -8.96 4.56 -2.39
CA ASP A 88 -8.82 3.76 -3.59
C ASP A 88 -9.10 2.29 -3.32
N VAL A 89 -8.64 1.76 -2.18
CA VAL A 89 -8.95 0.41 -1.72
C VAL A 89 -10.46 0.23 -1.54
N HIS A 90 -11.14 1.19 -0.88
CA HIS A 90 -12.60 1.13 -0.70
C HIS A 90 -13.34 1.15 -2.04
N ARG A 91 -12.91 1.98 -2.98
CA ARG A 91 -13.49 2.03 -4.32
C ARG A 91 -13.31 0.70 -5.03
N TYR A 92 -12.10 0.16 -5.05
CA TYR A 92 -11.82 -1.14 -5.65
C TYR A 92 -12.69 -2.25 -5.07
N LEU A 93 -12.83 -2.33 -3.74
CA LEU A 93 -13.67 -3.32 -3.07
C LEU A 93 -15.17 -3.14 -3.38
N ALA A 94 -15.64 -1.89 -3.50
CA ALA A 94 -17.03 -1.61 -3.88
C ALA A 94 -17.33 -2.09 -5.30
N ASP A 95 -16.44 -1.79 -6.24
CA ASP A 95 -16.58 -2.18 -7.65
C ASP A 95 -16.49 -3.70 -7.86
N HIS A 96 -15.74 -4.39 -7.00
CA HIS A 96 -15.51 -5.84 -7.08
C HIS A 96 -16.25 -6.64 -5.99
N ARG A 97 -17.27 -6.06 -5.36
CA ARG A 97 -18.00 -6.72 -4.25
C ARG A 97 -18.52 -8.11 -4.60
N ASN A 98 -18.98 -8.32 -5.82
CA ASN A 98 -19.49 -9.62 -6.28
C ASN A 98 -18.37 -10.63 -6.60
N SER A 99 -17.14 -10.17 -6.77
CA SER A 99 -15.98 -11.02 -7.06
C SER A 99 -15.33 -11.57 -5.77
N PHE A 100 -15.66 -10.98 -4.63
CA PHE A 100 -15.24 -11.43 -3.31
C PHE A 100 -16.48 -11.74 -2.46
N PRO A 101 -17.15 -12.90 -2.67
CA PRO A 101 -18.25 -13.30 -1.80
C PRO A 101 -17.70 -13.43 -0.38
N VAL A 102 -18.03 -12.45 0.45
CA VAL A 102 -17.84 -12.60 1.90
C VAL A 102 -18.87 -13.60 2.34
N GLU A 103 -18.47 -14.87 2.55
CA GLU A 103 -19.29 -15.83 3.24
C GLU A 103 -19.73 -15.20 4.58
N PRO A 104 -21.02 -15.04 4.82
CA PRO A 104 -21.47 -14.52 6.09
C PRO A 104 -20.86 -15.42 7.15
N ASN A 105 -20.10 -14.83 8.07
CA ASN A 105 -19.45 -15.57 9.14
C ASN A 105 -20.48 -16.50 9.79
N SER A 106 -20.39 -17.79 9.48
CA SER A 106 -21.38 -18.80 9.88
C SER A 106 -21.56 -18.83 11.41
N ALA A 107 -20.53 -18.47 12.16
CA ALA A 107 -20.58 -18.30 13.62
C ALA A 107 -21.50 -17.13 14.03
N LEU A 108 -21.46 -16.01 13.31
CA LEU A 108 -22.32 -14.85 13.61
C LEU A 108 -23.77 -15.09 13.20
N ALA A 109 -24.00 -15.82 12.13
CA ALA A 109 -25.33 -16.26 11.71
C ALA A 109 -25.93 -17.28 12.71
N ALA A 110 -25.13 -18.22 13.20
CA ALA A 110 -25.50 -19.16 14.22
C ALA A 110 -25.83 -18.47 15.56
N LEU A 111 -25.06 -17.47 15.99
CA LEU A 111 -25.34 -16.69 17.20
C LEU A 111 -26.64 -15.87 17.08
N ARG A 112 -26.93 -15.30 15.91
CA ARG A 112 -28.21 -14.60 15.66
C ARG A 112 -29.40 -15.53 15.69
N SER A 113 -29.30 -16.71 15.09
CA SER A 113 -30.38 -17.72 15.12
C SER A 113 -30.59 -18.28 16.53
N ALA A 114 -29.54 -18.52 17.30
CA ALA A 114 -29.64 -18.97 18.70
C ALA A 114 -30.25 -17.89 19.61
N GLY A 115 -29.88 -16.61 19.42
CA GLY A 115 -30.49 -15.49 20.15
C GLY A 115 -31.97 -15.29 19.85
N ALA A 116 -32.40 -15.48 18.61
CA ALA A 116 -33.80 -15.41 18.22
C ALA A 116 -34.63 -16.58 18.82
N ALA A 117 -34.04 -17.77 18.89
CA ALA A 117 -34.69 -18.93 19.53
C ALA A 117 -34.88 -18.74 21.05
N ALA A 118 -33.92 -18.15 21.72
CA ALA A 118 -34.01 -17.83 23.14
C ALA A 118 -35.08 -16.78 23.46
N ALA A 119 -35.31 -15.82 22.58
CA ALA A 119 -36.35 -14.79 22.74
C ALA A 119 -37.78 -15.35 22.58
N VAL A 120 -37.97 -16.41 21.77
CA VAL A 120 -39.29 -17.05 21.57
C VAL A 120 -39.68 -17.92 22.79
N ILE A 121 -38.73 -18.53 23.49
CA ILE A 121 -39.00 -19.36 24.66
C ILE A 121 -39.42 -18.52 25.89
N SER A 122 -38.98 -17.26 25.97
CA SER A 122 -39.29 -16.33 27.07
C SER A 122 -40.74 -15.79 27.05
N GLN A 123 -41.51 -15.94 25.96
CA GLN A 123 -42.86 -15.38 25.82
C GLN A 123 -43.98 -16.45 25.93
N GLY A 124 -43.66 -17.68 26.28
CA GLY A 124 -44.60 -18.81 26.29
C GLY A 124 -45.09 -19.28 27.64
N GLN A 125 -44.89 -18.54 28.75
CA GLN A 125 -45.46 -18.90 30.06
C GLN A 125 -46.04 -17.65 30.74
N VAL A 126 -47.32 -17.41 30.52
CA VAL A 126 -48.29 -16.81 31.44
C VAL A 126 -49.63 -17.55 31.25
#